data_12cc85f667f20ef094e2158e432f86a0
#
_entry.id   12cc85f667f20ef094e2158e432f86a0
#
_cell.length_a   1.000
_cell.length_b   1.000
_cell.length_c   1.000
_cell.angle_alpha   90.00
_cell.angle_beta   90.00
_cell.angle_gamma   90.00
#
_symmetry.space_group_name_H-M   'P 1'
#
loop_
_entity.id
_entity.type
_entity.pdbx_description
1 polymer ?
#
loop_
_entity_poly.entity_id
_entity_poly.type
_entity_poly.pdbx_seq_one_letter_code
_entity_poly.pdbx_strand_id
1 'polypeptide(L)'
;MKVSALNYKHLHYFWVVAKEGSVTRAAERLGVAVQTVSGQVGLLEKALGKTLFAPQGRGLVLTEAGRQVLGYADQIFLLGEQMVEVLQDSNTGGVLRLAVGISDALPKLVAYRLLDVALRLPVPVRPVCYEGEFESLLADLALHKLDVVLTDRPVGPASNLRVFGHSLGEWDIMMYGSQDLAARYRPGFPASLDGAPMLLPTRNNALRGRLDQWFEAKSIRPEIVGEFEDSALLMTFGRTGQGLFPAPAALARDVAEQFNAASVGNMPGVQEHYYAISSERRIKHPAVEAILSATREMVFVP
;
A
#
# COMPACT_ATOMS: atom_id res chain seq x y z
N MET A 1 -21.71 11.95 26.43
CA MET A 1 -22.81 11.40 25.56
C MET A 1 -22.63 9.88 25.51
N LYS A 2 -23.66 9.09 25.78
CA LYS A 2 -23.56 7.64 25.63
C LYS A 2 -23.69 7.28 24.14
N VAL A 3 -22.92 6.33 23.63
CA VAL A 3 -22.99 5.83 22.22
C VAL A 3 -24.43 5.47 21.82
N SER A 4 -25.27 5.05 22.75
CA SER A 4 -26.70 4.78 22.57
C SER A 4 -27.56 5.99 22.14
N ALA A 5 -27.00 7.21 22.14
CA ALA A 5 -27.71 8.42 21.70
C ALA A 5 -27.44 8.80 20.24
N LEU A 6 -26.49 8.14 19.57
CA LEU A 6 -26.20 8.37 18.15
C LEU A 6 -27.21 7.61 17.28
N ASN A 7 -27.95 8.34 16.47
CA ASN A 7 -28.85 7.75 15.47
C ASN A 7 -28.12 7.57 14.15
N TYR A 8 -27.87 6.31 13.75
CA TYR A 8 -27.17 5.98 12.51
C TYR A 8 -27.89 6.45 11.24
N LYS A 9 -29.22 6.55 11.28
CA LYS A 9 -29.98 7.09 10.16
C LYS A 9 -29.70 8.59 9.97
N HIS A 10 -29.67 9.36 11.06
CA HIS A 10 -29.30 10.78 10.98
C HIS A 10 -27.84 10.96 10.51
N LEU A 11 -26.93 10.11 10.99
CA LEU A 11 -25.53 10.11 10.55
C LEU A 11 -25.42 9.80 9.05
N HIS A 12 -26.23 8.89 8.53
CA HIS A 12 -26.26 8.56 7.10
C HIS A 12 -26.72 9.75 6.24
N TYR A 13 -27.75 10.47 6.66
CA TYR A 13 -28.18 11.69 5.96
C TYR A 13 -27.07 12.75 5.93
N PHE A 14 -26.42 12.98 7.05
CA PHE A 14 -25.27 13.87 7.13
C PHE A 14 -24.15 13.44 6.17
N TRP A 15 -23.79 12.15 6.20
CA TRP A 15 -22.75 11.57 5.37
C TRP A 15 -23.01 11.76 3.87
N VAL A 16 -24.23 11.49 3.42
CA VAL A 16 -24.61 11.69 2.02
C VAL A 16 -24.55 13.17 1.64
N VAL A 17 -25.02 14.08 2.49
CA VAL A 17 -24.92 15.54 2.24
C VAL A 17 -23.46 15.98 2.14
N ALA A 18 -22.59 15.47 3.01
CA ALA A 18 -21.16 15.79 3.00
C ALA A 18 -20.47 15.30 1.71
N LYS A 19 -20.81 14.09 1.23
CA LYS A 19 -20.25 13.54 -0.01
C LYS A 19 -20.76 14.25 -1.26
N GLU A 20 -22.06 14.63 -1.30
CA GLU A 20 -22.66 15.34 -2.43
C GLU A 20 -22.35 16.85 -2.44
N GLY A 21 -21.93 17.41 -1.30
CA GLY A 21 -21.72 18.86 -1.14
C GLY A 21 -22.98 19.69 -1.32
N SER A 22 -24.18 19.07 -1.33
CA SER A 22 -25.47 19.72 -1.56
C SER A 22 -26.62 18.92 -0.95
N VAL A 23 -27.49 19.60 -0.21
CA VAL A 23 -28.69 18.97 0.37
C VAL A 23 -29.66 18.50 -0.73
N THR A 24 -29.78 19.25 -1.82
CA THR A 24 -30.66 18.90 -2.94
C THR A 24 -30.19 17.64 -3.64
N ARG A 25 -28.91 17.54 -3.99
CA ARG A 25 -28.32 16.32 -4.59
C ARG A 25 -28.41 15.13 -3.65
N ALA A 26 -28.18 15.35 -2.36
CA ALA A 26 -28.35 14.31 -1.36
C ALA A 26 -29.80 13.80 -1.27
N ALA A 27 -30.78 14.69 -1.35
CA ALA A 27 -32.19 14.33 -1.37
C ALA A 27 -32.58 13.52 -2.62
N GLU A 28 -32.08 13.92 -3.79
CA GLU A 28 -32.25 13.18 -5.05
C GLU A 28 -31.64 11.76 -4.94
N ARG A 29 -30.39 11.66 -4.45
CA ARG A 29 -29.72 10.37 -4.27
C ARG A 29 -30.43 9.45 -3.30
N LEU A 30 -31.01 10.01 -2.24
CA LEU A 30 -31.73 9.26 -1.20
C LEU A 30 -33.19 8.99 -1.54
N GLY A 31 -33.74 9.59 -2.61
CA GLY A 31 -35.12 9.45 -2.99
C GLY A 31 -36.10 10.05 -1.98
N VAL A 32 -35.73 11.15 -1.30
CA VAL A 32 -36.54 11.82 -0.27
C VAL A 32 -36.65 13.33 -0.50
N ALA A 33 -37.57 13.98 0.21
CA ALA A 33 -37.71 15.45 0.13
C ALA A 33 -36.50 16.17 0.79
N VAL A 34 -36.13 17.33 0.24
CA VAL A 34 -35.04 18.19 0.75
C VAL A 34 -35.23 18.54 2.23
N GLN A 35 -36.48 18.85 2.61
CA GLN A 35 -36.83 19.15 4.02
C GLN A 35 -36.55 17.96 4.96
N THR A 36 -36.75 16.72 4.48
CA THR A 36 -36.44 15.52 5.25
C THR A 36 -34.94 15.46 5.53
N VAL A 37 -34.11 15.63 4.51
CA VAL A 37 -32.64 15.60 4.66
C VAL A 37 -32.19 16.68 5.64
N SER A 38 -32.63 17.93 5.44
CA SER A 38 -32.26 19.03 6.32
C SER A 38 -32.71 18.79 7.76
N GLY A 39 -33.93 18.27 7.98
CA GLY A 39 -34.43 17.92 9.30
C GLY A 39 -33.61 16.84 9.98
N GLN A 40 -33.22 15.78 9.26
CA GLN A 40 -32.42 14.68 9.80
C GLN A 40 -31.00 15.14 10.18
N VAL A 41 -30.39 15.99 9.36
CA VAL A 41 -29.07 16.59 9.67
C VAL A 41 -29.19 17.49 10.90
N GLY A 42 -30.22 18.34 11.00
CA GLY A 42 -30.45 19.18 12.17
C GLY A 42 -30.68 18.38 13.46
N LEU A 43 -31.34 17.21 13.38
CA LEU A 43 -31.47 16.31 14.55
C LEU A 43 -30.12 15.74 14.97
N LEU A 44 -29.21 15.41 14.04
CA LEU A 44 -27.84 14.99 14.35
C LEU A 44 -27.05 16.10 15.04
N GLU A 45 -27.09 17.32 14.48
CA GLU A 45 -26.39 18.49 15.02
C GLU A 45 -26.89 18.79 16.47
N LYS A 46 -28.20 18.72 16.68
CA LYS A 46 -28.81 18.87 18.01
C LYS A 46 -28.33 17.78 18.98
N ALA A 47 -28.28 16.52 18.54
CA ALA A 47 -27.82 15.40 19.37
C ALA A 47 -26.34 15.53 19.74
N LEU A 48 -25.51 16.03 18.82
CA LEU A 48 -24.08 16.24 19.03
C LEU A 48 -23.75 17.57 19.74
N GLY A 49 -24.71 18.52 19.76
CA GLY A 49 -24.49 19.86 20.30
C GLY A 49 -23.49 20.68 19.48
N LYS A 50 -23.33 20.37 18.20
CA LYS A 50 -22.37 21.01 17.29
C LYS A 50 -23.00 21.19 15.91
N THR A 51 -22.75 22.34 15.31
CA THR A 51 -23.08 22.59 13.89
C THR A 51 -22.05 21.89 13.01
N LEU A 52 -22.51 21.08 12.06
CA LEU A 52 -21.63 20.28 11.19
C LEU A 52 -21.44 20.93 9.82
N PHE A 53 -22.42 21.76 9.39
CA PHE A 53 -22.33 22.52 8.16
C PHE A 53 -22.43 24.03 8.42
N ALA A 54 -21.73 24.81 7.61
CA ALA A 54 -21.84 26.26 7.58
C ALA A 54 -22.23 26.72 6.16
N PRO A 55 -23.03 27.78 6.03
CA PRO A 55 -23.34 28.35 4.71
C PRO A 55 -22.09 29.00 4.12
N GLN A 56 -21.81 28.74 2.82
CA GLN A 56 -20.79 29.42 2.06
C GLN A 56 -21.31 29.76 0.68
N GLY A 57 -21.56 31.03 0.46
CA GLY A 57 -22.22 31.52 -0.78
C GLY A 57 -23.60 30.87 -0.98
N ARG A 58 -23.79 30.15 -2.09
CA ARG A 58 -25.02 29.39 -2.39
C ARG A 58 -24.97 27.93 -1.95
N GLY A 59 -23.88 27.49 -1.28
CA GLY A 59 -23.65 26.09 -0.87
C GLY A 59 -23.45 25.94 0.62
N LEU A 60 -23.17 24.69 1.01
CA LEU A 60 -22.80 24.28 2.35
C LEU A 60 -21.36 23.78 2.37
N VAL A 61 -20.63 24.13 3.44
CA VAL A 61 -19.29 23.57 3.71
C VAL A 61 -19.26 22.92 5.09
N LEU A 62 -18.43 21.96 5.26
CA LEU A 62 -18.20 21.32 6.54
C LEU A 62 -17.50 22.28 7.53
N THR A 63 -18.01 22.35 8.73
CA THR A 63 -17.30 22.95 9.86
C THR A 63 -16.12 22.06 10.28
N GLU A 64 -15.30 22.49 11.22
CA GLU A 64 -14.26 21.65 11.83
C GLU A 64 -14.87 20.39 12.47
N ALA A 65 -15.96 20.55 13.24
CA ALA A 65 -16.72 19.43 13.79
C ALA A 65 -17.30 18.54 12.69
N GLY A 66 -17.80 19.14 11.60
CA GLY A 66 -18.30 18.40 10.44
C GLY A 66 -17.22 17.51 9.80
N ARG A 67 -15.99 18.02 9.63
CA ARG A 67 -14.88 17.21 9.09
C ARG A 67 -14.51 16.04 10.00
N GLN A 68 -14.48 16.26 11.30
CA GLN A 68 -14.22 15.19 12.28
C GLN A 68 -15.32 14.12 12.24
N VAL A 69 -16.61 14.54 12.25
CA VAL A 69 -17.75 13.61 12.17
C VAL A 69 -17.76 12.86 10.84
N LEU A 70 -17.39 13.50 9.73
CA LEU A 70 -17.31 12.85 8.41
C LEU A 70 -16.27 11.71 8.44
N GLY A 71 -15.09 11.93 9.03
CA GLY A 71 -14.07 10.89 9.17
C GLY A 71 -14.57 9.65 9.91
N TYR A 72 -15.30 9.86 11.02
CA TYR A 72 -15.93 8.74 11.74
C TYR A 72 -17.10 8.10 10.96
N ALA A 73 -17.92 8.89 10.26
CA ALA A 73 -19.01 8.37 9.45
C ALA A 73 -18.50 7.51 8.30
N ASP A 74 -17.41 7.90 7.63
CA ASP A 74 -16.75 7.11 6.60
C ASP A 74 -16.35 5.72 7.12
N GLN A 75 -15.75 5.66 8.32
CA GLN A 75 -15.35 4.38 8.95
C GLN A 75 -16.56 3.50 9.30
N ILE A 76 -17.60 4.10 9.89
CA ILE A 76 -18.80 3.38 10.31
C ILE A 76 -19.53 2.77 9.12
N PHE A 77 -19.71 3.52 8.03
CA PHE A 77 -20.42 3.02 6.85
C PHE A 77 -19.58 2.03 6.06
N LEU A 78 -18.27 2.24 5.95
CA LEU A 78 -17.37 1.26 5.35
C LEU A 78 -17.42 -0.08 6.11
N LEU A 79 -17.36 -0.05 7.45
CA LEU A 79 -17.47 -1.26 8.27
C LEU A 79 -18.83 -1.94 8.11
N GLY A 80 -19.90 -1.13 7.95
CA GLY A 80 -21.25 -1.64 7.65
C GLY A 80 -21.33 -2.33 6.28
N GLU A 81 -20.72 -1.76 5.25
CA GLU A 81 -20.61 -2.37 3.92
C GLU A 81 -19.83 -3.68 3.96
N GLN A 82 -18.68 -3.69 4.63
CA GLN A 82 -17.87 -4.91 4.83
C GLN A 82 -18.65 -6.01 5.55
N MET A 83 -19.42 -5.66 6.58
CA MET A 83 -20.28 -6.62 7.28
C MET A 83 -21.32 -7.25 6.34
N VAL A 84 -21.95 -6.45 5.48
CA VAL A 84 -22.92 -6.94 4.50
C VAL A 84 -22.25 -7.84 3.47
N GLU A 85 -21.07 -7.43 2.95
CA GLU A 85 -20.28 -8.23 2.01
C GLU A 85 -19.92 -9.59 2.61
N VAL A 86 -19.40 -9.65 3.85
CA VAL A 86 -19.06 -10.90 4.55
C VAL A 86 -20.25 -11.80 4.69
N LEU A 87 -21.44 -11.26 5.00
CA LEU A 87 -22.67 -12.05 5.14
C LEU A 87 -23.22 -12.54 3.79
N GLN A 88 -23.03 -11.76 2.73
CA GLN A 88 -23.43 -12.14 1.37
C GLN A 88 -22.46 -13.18 0.79
N ASP A 89 -21.16 -13.02 1.01
CA ASP A 89 -20.13 -13.99 0.60
C ASP A 89 -20.25 -15.32 1.35
N SER A 90 -20.81 -15.34 2.56
CA SER A 90 -21.14 -16.59 3.28
C SER A 90 -22.11 -17.49 2.50
N ASN A 91 -22.91 -16.91 1.59
CA ASN A 91 -23.78 -17.64 0.67
C ASN A 91 -23.07 -18.13 -0.61
N THR A 92 -21.84 -17.66 -0.89
CA THR A 92 -21.07 -17.98 -2.11
C THR A 92 -19.86 -18.90 -1.87
N GLY A 93 -19.81 -19.62 -0.75
CA GLY A 93 -18.76 -20.64 -0.51
C GLY A 93 -17.57 -20.16 0.32
N GLY A 94 -17.72 -19.08 1.10
CA GLY A 94 -16.72 -18.71 2.12
C GLY A 94 -15.42 -18.13 1.56
N VAL A 95 -15.47 -17.32 0.50
CA VAL A 95 -14.30 -16.62 -0.04
C VAL A 95 -13.86 -15.52 0.91
N LEU A 96 -12.61 -15.55 1.37
CA LEU A 96 -12.02 -14.56 2.25
C LEU A 96 -11.52 -13.36 1.44
N ARG A 97 -12.11 -12.18 1.59
CA ARG A 97 -11.61 -10.95 0.97
C ARG A 97 -10.36 -10.48 1.72
N LEU A 98 -9.32 -10.07 0.98
CA LEU A 98 -8.07 -9.50 1.52
C LEU A 98 -7.75 -8.20 0.81
N ALA A 99 -7.96 -7.07 1.47
CA ALA A 99 -7.62 -5.73 0.96
C ALA A 99 -6.18 -5.37 1.33
N VAL A 100 -5.32 -5.25 0.32
CA VAL A 100 -3.87 -5.04 0.49
C VAL A 100 -3.46 -3.71 -0.11
N GLY A 101 -2.79 -2.88 0.69
CA GLY A 101 -2.03 -1.74 0.19
C GLY A 101 -0.62 -2.17 -0.18
N ILE A 102 -0.14 -1.79 -1.33
CA ILE A 102 1.21 -2.09 -1.83
C ILE A 102 1.91 -0.76 -2.10
N SER A 103 2.99 -0.48 -1.36
CA SER A 103 3.79 0.72 -1.59
C SER A 103 4.43 0.67 -2.98
N ASP A 104 4.45 1.81 -3.69
CA ASP A 104 5.04 1.95 -5.02
C ASP A 104 6.51 1.49 -5.06
N ALA A 105 7.23 1.70 -3.95
CA ALA A 105 8.62 1.28 -3.79
C ALA A 105 8.81 -0.25 -3.65
N LEU A 106 7.75 -1.01 -3.29
CA LEU A 106 7.85 -2.45 -3.12
C LEU A 106 7.88 -3.16 -4.50
N PRO A 107 8.89 -3.99 -4.79
CA PRO A 107 8.94 -4.74 -6.04
C PRO A 107 7.69 -5.62 -6.22
N LYS A 108 7.03 -5.54 -7.39
CA LYS A 108 5.79 -6.27 -7.68
C LYS A 108 5.94 -7.78 -7.53
N LEU A 109 7.11 -8.32 -7.89
CA LEU A 109 7.42 -9.73 -7.69
C LEU A 109 7.48 -10.13 -6.21
N VAL A 110 7.99 -9.23 -5.35
CA VAL A 110 7.98 -9.44 -3.89
C VAL A 110 6.56 -9.43 -3.37
N ALA A 111 5.75 -8.42 -3.77
CA ALA A 111 4.35 -8.36 -3.39
C ALA A 111 3.59 -9.63 -3.79
N TYR A 112 3.79 -10.10 -5.03
CA TYR A 112 3.20 -11.36 -5.51
C TYR A 112 3.59 -12.55 -4.63
N ARG A 113 4.88 -12.73 -4.33
CA ARG A 113 5.37 -13.85 -3.52
C ARG A 113 4.80 -13.83 -2.10
N LEU A 114 4.67 -12.65 -1.50
CA LEU A 114 4.05 -12.49 -0.18
C LEU A 114 2.57 -12.83 -0.19
N LEU A 115 1.84 -12.40 -1.23
CA LEU A 115 0.41 -12.68 -1.39
C LEU A 115 0.14 -14.14 -1.73
N ASP A 116 1.02 -14.80 -2.49
CA ASP A 116 0.89 -16.21 -2.88
C ASP A 116 0.80 -17.13 -1.65
N VAL A 117 1.47 -16.77 -0.54
CA VAL A 117 1.34 -17.51 0.73
C VAL A 117 -0.10 -17.48 1.25
N ALA A 118 -0.77 -16.33 1.16
CA ALA A 118 -2.16 -16.19 1.58
C ALA A 118 -3.12 -16.93 0.62
N LEU A 119 -2.80 -16.99 -0.68
CA LEU A 119 -3.60 -17.69 -1.69
C LEU A 119 -3.54 -19.21 -1.55
N ARG A 120 -2.55 -19.75 -0.85
CA ARG A 120 -2.41 -21.19 -0.56
C ARG A 120 -3.19 -21.65 0.68
N LEU A 121 -3.94 -20.77 1.33
CA LEU A 121 -4.81 -21.16 2.45
C LEU A 121 -5.90 -22.14 1.98
N PRO A 122 -6.38 -23.02 2.89
CA PRO A 122 -7.44 -23.98 2.55
C PRO A 122 -8.79 -23.30 2.23
N VAL A 123 -8.96 -22.02 2.59
CA VAL A 123 -10.12 -21.18 2.22
C VAL A 123 -9.75 -20.34 1.00
N PRO A 124 -10.63 -20.23 -0.02
CA PRO A 124 -10.37 -19.34 -1.14
C PRO A 124 -10.17 -17.90 -0.68
N VAL A 125 -9.08 -17.25 -1.12
CA VAL A 125 -8.78 -15.85 -0.82
C VAL A 125 -8.92 -15.01 -2.08
N ARG A 126 -9.65 -13.89 -1.98
CA ARG A 126 -9.80 -12.89 -3.04
C ARG A 126 -9.00 -11.64 -2.67
N PRO A 127 -7.78 -11.46 -3.18
CA PRO A 127 -7.01 -10.26 -2.95
C PRO A 127 -7.62 -9.08 -3.72
N VAL A 128 -7.61 -7.91 -3.09
CA VAL A 128 -7.92 -6.61 -3.70
C VAL A 128 -6.73 -5.70 -3.40
N CYS A 129 -5.89 -5.47 -4.41
CA CYS A 129 -4.63 -4.75 -4.25
C CYS A 129 -4.79 -3.29 -4.66
N TYR A 130 -4.33 -2.40 -3.80
CA TYR A 130 -4.28 -0.95 -4.03
C TYR A 130 -2.81 -0.54 -4.00
N GLU A 131 -2.37 0.20 -5.01
CA GLU A 131 -1.03 0.75 -5.07
C GLU A 131 -1.04 2.24 -4.72
N GLY A 132 0.04 2.73 -4.14
CA GLY A 132 0.15 4.15 -3.82
C GLY A 132 1.30 4.50 -2.88
N GLU A 133 1.36 5.78 -2.56
CA GLU A 133 2.34 6.31 -1.64
C GLU A 133 2.13 5.77 -0.21
N PHE A 134 3.22 5.51 0.48
CA PHE A 134 3.24 4.91 1.82
C PHE A 134 2.32 5.60 2.83
N GLU A 135 2.38 6.93 2.93
CA GLU A 135 1.59 7.69 3.91
C GLU A 135 0.08 7.61 3.61
N SER A 136 -0.30 7.61 2.34
CA SER A 136 -1.69 7.45 1.91
C SER A 136 -2.22 6.05 2.27
N LEU A 137 -1.43 5.01 2.02
CA LEU A 137 -1.78 3.63 2.38
C LEU A 137 -1.89 3.45 3.89
N LEU A 138 -1.03 4.08 4.69
CA LEU A 138 -1.15 4.06 6.15
C LEU A 138 -2.42 4.75 6.64
N ALA A 139 -2.83 5.85 6.01
CA ALA A 139 -4.08 6.52 6.33
C ALA A 139 -5.29 5.61 6.02
N ASP A 140 -5.29 4.95 4.87
CA ASP A 140 -6.35 4.01 4.49
C ASP A 140 -6.38 2.76 5.40
N LEU A 141 -5.21 2.26 5.82
CA LEU A 141 -5.10 1.18 6.81
C LEU A 141 -5.68 1.60 8.17
N ALA A 142 -5.35 2.81 8.65
CA ALA A 142 -5.87 3.34 9.91
C ALA A 142 -7.40 3.57 9.86
N LEU A 143 -7.94 3.79 8.66
CA LEU A 143 -9.38 3.88 8.39
C LEU A 143 -10.05 2.52 8.13
N HIS A 144 -9.33 1.41 8.31
CA HIS A 144 -9.80 0.04 8.04
C HIS A 144 -10.28 -0.22 6.61
N LYS A 145 -9.82 0.58 5.64
CA LYS A 145 -10.07 0.31 4.20
C LYS A 145 -9.16 -0.78 3.65
N LEU A 146 -8.01 -0.98 4.31
CA LEU A 146 -7.02 -2.01 4.03
C LEU A 146 -6.87 -2.93 5.24
N ASP A 147 -6.61 -4.21 5.00
CA ASP A 147 -6.32 -5.20 6.02
C ASP A 147 -4.83 -5.24 6.38
N VAL A 148 -3.99 -4.96 5.38
CA VAL A 148 -2.52 -4.96 5.51
C VAL A 148 -1.91 -4.00 4.49
N VAL A 149 -0.78 -3.39 4.83
CA VAL A 149 0.08 -2.66 3.90
C VAL A 149 1.43 -3.34 3.80
N LEU A 150 1.86 -3.66 2.59
CA LEU A 150 3.18 -4.21 2.27
C LEU A 150 4.09 -3.08 1.78
N THR A 151 5.31 -2.97 2.35
CA THR A 151 6.20 -1.83 2.10
C THR A 151 7.68 -2.19 2.33
N ASP A 152 8.56 -1.32 1.84
CA ASP A 152 10.02 -1.38 1.96
C ASP A 152 10.56 -0.62 3.19
N ARG A 153 9.68 -0.01 3.99
CA ARG A 153 10.09 0.84 5.13
C ARG A 153 9.22 0.62 6.36
N PRO A 154 9.77 0.75 7.58
CA PRO A 154 8.98 0.64 8.81
C PRO A 154 8.13 1.90 9.03
N VAL A 155 7.12 1.77 9.90
CA VAL A 155 6.39 2.94 10.41
C VAL A 155 7.33 3.78 11.26
N GLY A 156 7.45 5.07 10.94
CA GLY A 156 8.28 5.99 11.68
C GLY A 156 7.78 6.21 13.12
N PRO A 157 8.67 6.46 14.09
CA PRO A 157 8.30 6.68 15.49
C PRO A 157 7.43 7.93 15.72
N ALA A 158 7.42 8.86 14.78
CA ALA A 158 6.61 10.07 14.81
C ALA A 158 5.18 9.88 14.26
N SER A 159 4.83 8.68 13.79
CA SER A 159 3.48 8.42 13.30
C SER A 159 2.48 8.42 14.45
N ASN A 160 1.46 9.27 14.35
CA ASN A 160 0.33 9.32 15.29
C ASN A 160 -0.74 8.26 14.98
N LEU A 161 -0.53 7.44 13.96
CA LEU A 161 -1.47 6.40 13.55
C LEU A 161 -1.31 5.15 14.44
N ARG A 162 -2.42 4.53 14.80
CA ARG A 162 -2.43 3.26 15.52
C ARG A 162 -2.26 2.10 14.55
N VAL A 163 -1.02 1.92 14.09
CA VAL A 163 -0.64 0.83 13.19
C VAL A 163 0.58 0.11 13.74
N PHE A 164 0.76 -1.15 13.36
CA PHE A 164 1.80 -2.04 13.87
C PHE A 164 2.61 -2.60 12.69
N GLY A 165 3.92 -2.36 12.71
CA GLY A 165 4.84 -2.88 11.72
C GLY A 165 5.37 -4.25 12.13
N HIS A 166 5.41 -5.18 11.17
CA HIS A 166 5.96 -6.52 11.28
C HIS A 166 7.05 -6.67 10.22
N SER A 167 8.27 -7.00 10.64
CA SER A 167 9.37 -7.26 9.70
C SER A 167 9.13 -8.59 9.00
N LEU A 168 9.22 -8.59 7.68
CA LEU A 168 9.13 -9.79 6.83
C LEU A 168 10.51 -10.33 6.45
N GLY A 169 11.59 -9.65 6.89
CA GLY A 169 12.96 -10.07 6.66
C GLY A 169 13.78 -9.09 5.82
N GLU A 170 15.03 -9.49 5.62
CA GLU A 170 16.05 -8.74 4.89
C GLU A 170 16.53 -9.56 3.70
N TRP A 171 16.68 -8.91 2.54
CA TRP A 171 17.05 -9.58 1.31
C TRP A 171 18.22 -8.90 0.63
N ASP A 172 19.22 -9.71 0.32
CA ASP A 172 20.42 -9.24 -0.37
C ASP A 172 20.07 -8.75 -1.77
N ILE A 173 20.75 -7.71 -2.20
CA ILE A 173 20.63 -7.16 -3.54
C ILE A 173 21.70 -7.69 -4.45
N MET A 174 21.31 -7.96 -5.69
CA MET A 174 22.18 -8.36 -6.77
C MET A 174 22.01 -7.38 -7.93
N MET A 175 23.11 -7.13 -8.64
CA MET A 175 23.10 -6.35 -9.87
C MET A 175 22.77 -7.26 -11.06
N TYR A 176 21.89 -6.81 -11.93
CA TYR A 176 21.43 -7.50 -13.13
C TYR A 176 21.62 -6.62 -14.36
N GLY A 177 21.55 -7.23 -15.53
CA GLY A 177 21.50 -6.56 -16.82
C GLY A 177 20.97 -7.49 -17.91
N SER A 178 20.77 -6.96 -19.12
CA SER A 178 20.55 -7.80 -20.28
C SER A 178 21.70 -8.80 -20.42
N GLN A 179 21.53 -9.87 -21.19
CA GLN A 179 22.56 -10.90 -21.37
C GLN A 179 23.91 -10.28 -21.80
N ASP A 180 23.88 -9.31 -22.74
CA ASP A 180 25.07 -8.62 -23.24
C ASP A 180 25.73 -7.74 -22.19
N LEU A 181 24.95 -6.95 -21.46
CA LEU A 181 25.48 -6.11 -20.37
C LEU A 181 26.04 -6.97 -19.24
N ALA A 182 25.34 -8.04 -18.85
CA ALA A 182 25.81 -8.94 -17.82
C ALA A 182 27.11 -9.63 -18.24
N ALA A 183 27.24 -10.09 -19.48
CA ALA A 183 28.48 -10.68 -20.01
C ALA A 183 29.64 -9.67 -19.97
N ARG A 184 29.37 -8.40 -20.30
CA ARG A 184 30.36 -7.32 -20.33
C ARG A 184 30.84 -6.92 -18.93
N TYR A 185 29.94 -6.78 -17.96
CA TYR A 185 30.25 -6.19 -16.65
C TYR A 185 30.49 -7.22 -15.52
N ARG A 186 30.13 -8.48 -15.70
CA ARG A 186 30.41 -9.55 -14.75
C ARG A 186 31.92 -9.76 -14.52
N PRO A 187 32.79 -9.77 -15.59
CA PRO A 187 34.22 -9.82 -15.37
C PRO A 187 34.69 -8.53 -14.67
N GLY A 188 35.43 -8.68 -13.55
CA GLY A 188 35.94 -7.56 -12.80
C GLY A 188 34.95 -6.87 -11.86
N PHE A 189 33.75 -7.45 -11.66
CA PHE A 189 32.80 -6.96 -10.64
C PHE A 189 33.46 -6.95 -9.26
N PRO A 190 33.29 -5.92 -8.41
CA PRO A 190 32.43 -4.76 -8.62
C PRO A 190 33.10 -3.59 -9.36
N ALA A 191 34.43 -3.59 -9.57
CA ALA A 191 35.16 -2.47 -10.19
C ALA A 191 34.68 -2.16 -11.63
N SER A 192 34.20 -3.16 -12.35
CA SER A 192 33.61 -3.01 -13.69
C SER A 192 32.39 -2.11 -13.75
N LEU A 193 31.75 -1.81 -12.62
CA LEU A 193 30.60 -0.91 -12.55
C LEU A 193 30.98 0.59 -12.65
N ASP A 194 32.27 0.93 -12.57
CA ASP A 194 32.73 2.32 -12.73
C ASP A 194 32.49 2.78 -14.18
N GLY A 195 31.74 3.86 -14.35
CA GLY A 195 31.28 4.35 -15.67
C GLY A 195 30.23 3.45 -16.36
N ALA A 196 29.74 2.39 -15.73
CA ALA A 196 28.72 1.55 -16.32
C ALA A 196 27.35 2.25 -16.36
N PRO A 197 26.56 2.09 -17.43
CA PRO A 197 25.21 2.63 -17.52
C PRO A 197 24.31 1.95 -16.47
N MET A 198 23.65 2.75 -15.64
CA MET A 198 22.89 2.26 -14.49
C MET A 198 21.49 2.84 -14.44
N LEU A 199 20.51 1.96 -14.19
CA LEU A 199 19.12 2.29 -13.89
C LEU A 199 18.93 2.12 -12.40
N LEU A 200 18.55 3.17 -11.71
CA LEU A 200 18.44 3.17 -10.25
C LEU A 200 17.04 3.56 -9.79
N PRO A 201 16.65 3.16 -8.55
CA PRO A 201 15.50 3.74 -7.90
C PRO A 201 15.68 5.24 -7.69
N THR A 202 14.58 6.01 -7.64
CA THR A 202 14.63 7.42 -7.25
C THR A 202 15.13 7.60 -5.80
N ARG A 203 15.49 8.82 -5.43
CA ARG A 203 16.00 9.10 -4.08
C ARG A 203 14.99 8.94 -2.96
N ASN A 204 13.70 8.83 -3.29
CA ASN A 204 12.63 8.56 -2.33
C ASN A 204 12.59 7.08 -1.90
N ASN A 205 13.25 6.19 -2.64
CA ASN A 205 13.31 4.77 -2.31
C ASN A 205 14.44 4.50 -1.29
N ALA A 206 14.14 3.69 -0.27
CA ALA A 206 15.10 3.35 0.79
C ALA A 206 16.35 2.61 0.27
N LEU A 207 16.22 1.81 -0.80
CA LEU A 207 17.34 1.11 -1.42
C LEU A 207 18.35 2.08 -2.03
N ARG A 208 17.90 3.22 -2.61
CA ARG A 208 18.77 4.17 -3.28
C ARG A 208 19.89 4.68 -2.39
N GLY A 209 19.59 5.08 -1.17
CA GLY A 209 20.61 5.55 -0.22
C GLY A 209 21.67 4.49 0.09
N ARG A 210 21.26 3.22 0.21
CA ARG A 210 22.18 2.09 0.44
C ARG A 210 23.07 1.82 -0.77
N LEU A 211 22.52 1.93 -1.98
CA LEU A 211 23.28 1.80 -3.22
C LEU A 211 24.33 2.92 -3.35
N ASP A 212 23.92 4.16 -3.13
CA ASP A 212 24.82 5.32 -3.21
C ASP A 212 25.99 5.19 -2.21
N GLN A 213 25.71 4.79 -0.96
CA GLN A 213 26.73 4.51 0.06
C GLN A 213 27.67 3.36 -0.35
N TRP A 214 27.12 2.29 -0.94
CA TRP A 214 27.92 1.15 -1.39
C TRP A 214 28.85 1.54 -2.55
N PHE A 215 28.37 2.33 -3.53
CA PHE A 215 29.17 2.85 -4.62
C PHE A 215 30.28 3.75 -4.11
N GLU A 216 29.98 4.67 -3.18
CA GLU A 216 30.95 5.55 -2.57
C GLU A 216 32.04 4.77 -1.82
N ALA A 217 31.65 3.81 -1.00
CA ALA A 217 32.58 2.95 -0.25
C ALA A 217 33.53 2.14 -1.14
N LYS A 218 33.12 1.84 -2.39
CA LYS A 218 33.93 1.13 -3.38
C LYS A 218 34.64 2.07 -4.37
N SER A 219 34.46 3.40 -4.22
CA SER A 219 34.96 4.40 -5.17
C SER A 219 34.48 4.17 -6.61
N ILE A 220 33.25 3.69 -6.78
CA ILE A 220 32.58 3.42 -8.05
C ILE A 220 31.68 4.59 -8.39
N ARG A 221 31.73 5.08 -9.62
CA ARG A 221 30.88 6.16 -10.14
C ARG A 221 30.16 5.69 -11.40
N PRO A 222 29.01 5.03 -11.25
CA PRO A 222 28.24 4.60 -12.40
C PRO A 222 27.67 5.79 -13.18
N GLU A 223 27.40 5.61 -14.47
CA GLU A 223 26.65 6.56 -15.26
C GLU A 223 25.14 6.29 -15.06
N ILE A 224 24.45 7.20 -14.35
CA ILE A 224 23.01 7.05 -14.11
C ILE A 224 22.28 7.47 -15.38
N VAL A 225 21.73 6.48 -16.11
CA VAL A 225 21.00 6.68 -17.37
C VAL A 225 19.48 6.70 -17.19
N GLY A 226 18.98 6.37 -16.01
CA GLY A 226 17.55 6.45 -15.67
C GLY A 226 17.30 6.27 -14.19
N GLU A 227 16.24 6.93 -13.68
CA GLU A 227 15.78 6.83 -12.30
C GLU A 227 14.28 6.57 -12.27
N PHE A 228 13.83 5.60 -11.45
CA PHE A 228 12.47 5.07 -11.45
C PHE A 228 11.92 4.92 -10.03
N GLU A 229 10.66 5.28 -9.81
CA GLU A 229 9.95 4.97 -8.57
C GLU A 229 9.41 3.53 -8.60
N ASP A 230 8.91 3.11 -9.77
CA ASP A 230 8.39 1.76 -9.98
C ASP A 230 9.49 0.77 -10.42
N SER A 231 9.66 -0.29 -9.63
CA SER A 231 10.69 -1.31 -9.89
C SER A 231 10.41 -2.17 -11.13
N ALA A 232 9.14 -2.38 -11.49
CA ALA A 232 8.79 -3.16 -12.68
C ALA A 232 9.12 -2.38 -13.96
N LEU A 233 8.89 -1.05 -13.95
CA LEU A 233 9.29 -0.18 -15.04
C LEU A 233 10.83 -0.14 -15.17
N LEU A 234 11.54 -0.01 -14.05
CA LEU A 234 13.01 -0.08 -14.00
C LEU A 234 13.53 -1.36 -14.65
N MET A 235 13.01 -2.52 -14.23
CA MET A 235 13.41 -3.82 -14.78
C MET A 235 13.03 -3.97 -16.27
N THR A 236 11.93 -3.35 -16.71
CA THR A 236 11.52 -3.33 -18.12
C THR A 236 12.54 -2.58 -18.98
N PHE A 237 13.04 -1.43 -18.52
CA PHE A 237 14.14 -0.71 -19.17
C PHE A 237 15.43 -1.53 -19.14
N GLY A 238 15.73 -2.19 -18.03
CA GLY A 238 16.89 -3.08 -17.91
C GLY A 238 16.86 -4.23 -18.93
N ARG A 239 15.70 -4.82 -19.18
CA ARG A 239 15.48 -5.85 -20.20
C ARG A 239 15.89 -5.38 -21.60
N THR A 240 15.65 -4.10 -21.93
CA THR A 240 16.00 -3.55 -23.24
C THR A 240 17.49 -3.20 -23.40
N GLY A 241 18.31 -3.44 -22.36
CA GLY A 241 19.74 -3.16 -22.39
C GLY A 241 20.11 -1.69 -22.19
N GLN A 242 19.20 -0.87 -21.66
CA GLN A 242 19.45 0.56 -21.39
C GLN A 242 20.47 0.76 -20.27
N GLY A 243 20.57 -0.19 -19.32
CA GLY A 243 21.51 -0.13 -18.21
C GLY A 243 21.42 -1.35 -17.30
N LEU A 244 22.38 -1.43 -16.39
CA LEU A 244 22.37 -2.39 -15.28
C LEU A 244 21.36 -1.93 -14.23
N PHE A 245 20.78 -2.86 -13.47
CA PHE A 245 19.77 -2.55 -12.45
C PHE A 245 19.87 -3.46 -11.23
N PRO A 246 19.57 -2.94 -10.03
CA PRO A 246 19.51 -3.73 -8.80
C PRO A 246 18.16 -4.44 -8.67
N ALA A 247 18.18 -5.68 -8.16
CA ALA A 247 16.98 -6.38 -7.73
C ALA A 247 17.33 -7.39 -6.61
N PRO A 248 16.35 -7.85 -5.82
CA PRO A 248 16.59 -8.86 -4.80
C PRO A 248 17.20 -10.14 -5.37
N ALA A 249 18.26 -10.63 -4.76
CA ALA A 249 18.94 -11.86 -5.19
C ALA A 249 18.00 -13.08 -5.15
N ALA A 250 17.06 -13.09 -4.20
CA ALA A 250 16.06 -14.15 -4.08
C ALA A 250 15.11 -14.25 -5.28
N LEU A 251 14.98 -13.19 -6.09
CA LEU A 251 14.17 -13.15 -7.32
C LEU A 251 14.97 -13.48 -8.58
N ALA A 252 16.18 -13.99 -8.47
CA ALA A 252 17.06 -14.20 -9.64
C ALA A 252 16.41 -15.01 -10.77
N ARG A 253 15.63 -16.03 -10.42
CA ARG A 253 14.90 -16.84 -11.40
C ARG A 253 13.78 -16.04 -12.06
N ASP A 254 12.95 -15.35 -11.29
CA ASP A 254 11.86 -14.52 -11.82
C ASP A 254 12.40 -13.41 -12.73
N VAL A 255 13.51 -12.76 -12.31
CA VAL A 255 14.18 -11.71 -13.10
C VAL A 255 14.73 -12.27 -14.42
N ALA A 256 15.34 -13.46 -14.38
CA ALA A 256 15.83 -14.11 -15.59
C ALA A 256 14.69 -14.49 -16.55
N GLU A 257 13.63 -15.09 -16.06
CA GLU A 257 12.52 -15.59 -16.87
C GLU A 257 11.64 -14.45 -17.43
N GLN A 258 11.27 -13.47 -16.61
CA GLN A 258 10.34 -12.41 -17.00
C GLN A 258 11.01 -11.25 -17.76
N PHE A 259 12.24 -10.90 -17.35
CA PHE A 259 12.96 -9.76 -17.90
C PHE A 259 14.14 -10.15 -18.80
N ASN A 260 14.35 -11.45 -19.07
CA ASN A 260 15.47 -11.95 -19.88
C ASN A 260 16.82 -11.33 -19.44
N ALA A 261 16.99 -11.17 -18.13
CA ALA A 261 18.16 -10.55 -17.53
C ALA A 261 19.05 -11.60 -16.87
N ALA A 262 20.36 -11.31 -16.82
CA ALA A 262 21.34 -12.14 -16.15
C ALA A 262 21.99 -11.40 -14.97
N SER A 263 22.42 -12.16 -13.96
CA SER A 263 23.13 -11.61 -12.83
C SER A 263 24.53 -11.13 -13.24
N VAL A 264 24.92 -9.97 -12.71
CA VAL A 264 26.27 -9.41 -12.84
C VAL A 264 27.11 -9.74 -11.61
N GLY A 265 26.56 -9.52 -10.43
CA GLY A 265 27.21 -9.85 -9.15
C GLY A 265 26.41 -9.44 -7.94
N ASN A 266 26.74 -10.08 -6.80
CA ASN A 266 26.14 -9.73 -5.51
C ASN A 266 26.69 -8.38 -4.98
N MET A 267 25.84 -7.64 -4.27
CA MET A 267 26.22 -6.40 -3.61
C MET A 267 26.28 -6.59 -2.07
N PRO A 268 27.40 -7.12 -1.54
CA PRO A 268 27.48 -7.44 -0.11
C PRO A 268 27.25 -6.21 0.76
N GLY A 269 26.34 -6.32 1.74
CA GLY A 269 25.96 -5.23 2.64
C GLY A 269 24.88 -4.32 2.10
N VAL A 270 24.39 -4.54 0.86
CA VAL A 270 23.19 -3.88 0.35
C VAL A 270 22.01 -4.84 0.48
N GLN A 271 21.06 -4.47 1.33
CA GLN A 271 19.87 -5.29 1.60
C GLN A 271 18.61 -4.44 1.51
N GLU A 272 17.53 -5.04 1.08
CA GLU A 272 16.17 -4.49 1.25
C GLU A 272 15.51 -5.14 2.46
N HIS A 273 14.71 -4.32 3.15
CA HIS A 273 13.90 -4.75 4.28
C HIS A 273 12.44 -4.60 3.90
N TYR A 274 11.65 -5.64 4.13
CA TYR A 274 10.23 -5.58 3.83
C TYR A 274 9.40 -5.71 5.10
N TYR A 275 8.29 -5.02 5.10
CA TYR A 275 7.38 -4.92 6.24
C TYR A 275 5.95 -5.16 5.80
N ALA A 276 5.20 -5.81 6.66
CA ALA A 276 3.75 -5.79 6.64
C ALA A 276 3.26 -4.92 7.80
N ILE A 277 2.36 -3.99 7.51
CA ILE A 277 1.80 -3.09 8.51
C ILE A 277 0.32 -3.39 8.65
N SER A 278 -0.15 -3.52 9.89
CA SER A 278 -1.56 -3.82 10.22
C SER A 278 -2.14 -2.80 11.18
N SER A 279 -3.46 -2.65 11.19
CA SER A 279 -4.18 -1.78 12.13
C SER A 279 -4.38 -2.42 13.51
N GLU A 280 -4.16 -3.73 13.64
CA GLU A 280 -4.32 -4.49 14.88
C GLU A 280 -3.00 -5.08 15.36
N ARG A 281 -2.71 -4.99 16.64
CA ARG A 281 -1.54 -5.65 17.27
C ARG A 281 -1.67 -7.17 17.28
N ARG A 282 -2.90 -7.67 17.41
CA ARG A 282 -3.22 -9.10 17.35
C ARG A 282 -4.06 -9.36 16.10
N ILE A 283 -3.43 -9.94 15.12
CA ILE A 283 -4.03 -10.22 13.82
C ILE A 283 -5.15 -11.26 13.98
N LYS A 284 -6.31 -10.96 13.38
CA LYS A 284 -7.46 -11.87 13.33
C LYS A 284 -7.75 -12.38 11.93
N HIS A 285 -7.28 -11.64 10.91
CA HIS A 285 -7.50 -11.98 9.52
C HIS A 285 -6.55 -13.12 9.10
N PRO A 286 -7.04 -14.33 8.75
CA PRO A 286 -6.18 -15.50 8.51
C PRO A 286 -5.16 -15.28 7.38
N ALA A 287 -5.55 -14.58 6.31
CA ALA A 287 -4.64 -14.30 5.20
C ALA A 287 -3.53 -13.31 5.60
N VAL A 288 -3.83 -12.32 6.45
CA VAL A 288 -2.80 -11.41 6.99
C VAL A 288 -1.88 -12.18 7.91
N GLU A 289 -2.41 -13.04 8.78
CA GLU A 289 -1.60 -13.90 9.66
C GLU A 289 -0.66 -14.81 8.86
N ALA A 290 -1.13 -15.38 7.75
CA ALA A 290 -0.30 -16.19 6.85
C ALA A 290 0.85 -15.37 6.25
N ILE A 291 0.59 -14.15 5.79
CA ILE A 291 1.62 -13.24 5.26
C ILE A 291 2.66 -12.90 6.34
N LEU A 292 2.21 -12.56 7.55
CA LEU A 292 3.11 -12.21 8.66
C LEU A 292 3.95 -13.40 9.17
N SER A 293 3.41 -14.59 9.05
CA SER A 293 4.11 -15.83 9.43
C SER A 293 5.00 -16.36 8.33
N ALA A 294 4.95 -15.76 7.13
CA ALA A 294 5.77 -16.18 6.01
C ALA A 294 7.25 -15.90 6.29
N THR A 295 8.06 -16.95 6.29
CA THR A 295 9.50 -16.82 6.36
C THR A 295 10.11 -16.61 4.98
N ARG A 296 11.35 -16.12 4.91
CA ARG A 296 12.11 -15.98 3.66
C ARG A 296 12.08 -17.27 2.83
N GLU A 297 12.18 -18.44 3.48
CA GLU A 297 12.15 -19.75 2.82
C GLU A 297 10.77 -20.05 2.21
N MET A 298 9.67 -19.70 2.88
CA MET A 298 8.31 -19.94 2.36
C MET A 298 7.97 -19.04 1.15
N VAL A 299 8.55 -17.84 1.10
CA VAL A 299 8.27 -16.85 0.06
C VAL A 299 9.09 -17.10 -1.21
N PHE A 300 10.32 -17.66 -1.09
CA PHE A 300 11.28 -17.74 -2.18
C PHE A 300 11.85 -19.13 -2.46
N VAL A 301 11.38 -20.17 -1.78
CA VAL A 301 11.67 -21.55 -2.22
C VAL A 301 10.78 -21.89 -3.41
N PRO A 302 11.35 -22.36 -4.54
CA PRO A 302 10.64 -22.69 -5.77
C PRO A 302 9.67 -23.86 -5.60
#